data_ffd53eee1af2331a9f396310297f4e04
#
_entry.id   ffd53eee1af2331a9f396310297f4e04
#
_cell.length_a   1.000
_cell.length_b   1.000
_cell.length_c   1.000
_cell.angle_alpha   90.00
_cell.angle_beta   90.00
_cell.angle_gamma   90.00
#
_symmetry.space_group_name_H-M   'P 1'
#
loop_
_entity.id
_entity.type
_entity.pdbx_description
1 polymer ?
#
loop_
_entity_poly.entity_id
_entity_poly.type
_entity_poly.pdbx_seq_one_letter_code
_entity_poly.pdbx_strand_id
1 'polypeptide(L)'
;MGREIPLVPTAFCAALSLFTALVAVPVQARGGDNTLPRLDPGQSLGNALGIAALSNLRDVGGYRTGDGATVAHGLVYRSDTFHPMSYEDIAKLKALGLRNNYDLRTNVEVKAKPDQMPPGVRYHQLDVLADAKSNAAARIEALLHDPKKANAELGGGKIEALFKKGYREFISLPSARSAYRSLFLALADRAQLPAVFHCTTGKDRTGWAAAALLSLLGVPIDEVMADFMRTNSYTLPQFRSKIDEFAAAGGERAIAEAILGVKPEYLEASFDEMRKRYGTIERYFSEGLGIDSAGQYALRKLYIEHE
;
A
#
# COMPACT_ATOMS: atom_id res chain seq x y z
N MET A 1 -33.73 24.83 36.22
CA MET A 1 -32.59 23.98 36.63
C MET A 1 -32.14 23.19 35.39
N GLY A 2 -31.33 23.83 34.54
CA GLY A 2 -30.73 23.22 33.35
C GLY A 2 -29.37 22.64 33.72
N ARG A 3 -29.19 21.37 33.45
CA ARG A 3 -27.87 20.74 33.54
C ARG A 3 -27.21 20.86 32.16
N GLU A 4 -26.15 21.66 32.11
CA GLU A 4 -25.25 21.72 30.99
C GLU A 4 -24.41 20.42 30.91
N ILE A 5 -24.42 19.81 29.71
CA ILE A 5 -23.55 18.69 29.38
C ILE A 5 -22.24 19.28 28.85
N PRO A 6 -21.08 18.98 29.41
CA PRO A 6 -19.84 19.53 28.91
C PRO A 6 -19.47 18.86 27.55
N LEU A 7 -19.23 19.70 26.55
CA LEU A 7 -18.59 19.33 25.29
C LEU A 7 -17.17 18.81 25.55
N VAL A 8 -16.94 17.56 25.20
CA VAL A 8 -15.59 16.97 25.15
C VAL A 8 -14.93 17.44 23.85
N PRO A 9 -13.72 18.04 23.89
CA PRO A 9 -13.06 18.49 22.67
C PRO A 9 -12.58 17.32 21.86
N THR A 10 -12.98 17.28 20.59
CA THR A 10 -12.44 16.43 19.53
C THR A 10 -11.02 16.90 19.15
N ALA A 11 -10.02 16.38 19.84
CA ALA A 11 -8.62 16.60 19.50
C ALA A 11 -7.83 15.30 19.70
N PHE A 12 -7.82 14.43 18.70
CA PHE A 12 -6.83 13.34 18.63
C PHE A 12 -6.71 12.82 17.19
N CYS A 13 -6.01 13.58 16.36
CA CYS A 13 -5.55 13.12 15.05
C CYS A 13 -4.17 13.73 14.67
N ALA A 14 -3.29 13.92 15.67
CA ALA A 14 -2.02 14.60 15.44
C ALA A 14 -0.86 13.96 16.22
N ALA A 15 -0.56 12.70 16.02
CA ALA A 15 0.57 12.07 16.72
C ALA A 15 1.42 11.11 15.88
N LEU A 16 1.48 11.27 14.53
CA LEU A 16 2.50 10.57 13.74
C LEU A 16 3.51 11.51 13.08
N SER A 17 3.67 12.72 13.62
CA SER A 17 4.49 13.77 12.99
C SER A 17 5.48 14.37 13.97
N LEU A 18 6.43 13.61 14.48
CA LEU A 18 7.65 14.21 15.06
C LEU A 18 8.68 13.10 15.31
N PHE A 19 9.67 13.10 14.49
CA PHE A 19 11.07 12.72 14.68
C PHE A 19 11.62 12.09 13.40
N THR A 20 12.04 12.94 12.47
CA THR A 20 13.04 12.58 11.45
C THR A 20 14.36 13.23 11.89
N ALA A 21 15.19 12.47 12.58
CA ALA A 21 16.63 12.75 12.58
C ALA A 21 17.22 11.99 11.38
N LEU A 22 17.39 12.69 10.27
CA LEU A 22 18.08 12.18 9.09
C LEU A 22 19.59 12.15 9.40
N VAL A 23 20.17 10.96 9.32
CA VAL A 23 21.59 10.83 9.01
C VAL A 23 21.69 10.75 7.48
N ALA A 24 22.00 11.87 6.86
CA ALA A 24 22.23 11.95 5.42
C ALA A 24 23.58 11.32 5.09
N VAL A 25 23.58 10.20 4.38
CA VAL A 25 24.73 9.71 3.66
C VAL A 25 24.78 10.45 2.31
N PRO A 26 25.85 11.14 1.94
CA PRO A 26 25.89 11.88 0.67
C PRO A 26 25.98 10.90 -0.50
N VAL A 27 24.91 10.79 -1.28
CA VAL A 27 24.94 10.18 -2.60
C VAL A 27 25.45 11.23 -3.59
N GLN A 28 26.62 11.01 -4.18
CA GLN A 28 27.14 11.88 -5.24
C GLN A 28 26.21 11.81 -6.46
N ALA A 29 25.64 12.94 -6.81
CA ALA A 29 24.88 13.13 -8.03
C ALA A 29 25.81 12.96 -9.24
N ARG A 30 25.66 11.87 -9.98
CA ARG A 30 26.22 11.73 -11.33
C ARG A 30 25.28 12.42 -12.31
N GLY A 31 25.84 13.33 -13.10
CA GLY A 31 25.11 14.12 -14.08
C GLY A 31 24.47 13.30 -15.20
N GLY A 32 23.23 13.62 -15.49
CA GLY A 32 22.72 13.83 -16.82
C GLY A 32 22.37 12.64 -17.68
N ASP A 33 21.63 11.65 -17.20
CA ASP A 33 20.72 10.89 -18.06
C ASP A 33 19.36 10.78 -17.33
N ASN A 34 18.32 11.36 -17.93
CA ASN A 34 16.99 11.47 -17.31
C ASN A 34 16.20 10.15 -17.41
N THR A 35 16.90 9.03 -17.66
CA THR A 35 16.31 7.69 -17.68
C THR A 35 16.17 7.16 -16.26
N LEU A 36 14.98 6.69 -15.93
CA LEU A 36 14.74 5.99 -14.68
C LEU A 36 15.70 4.80 -14.54
N PRO A 37 16.23 4.55 -13.34
CA PRO A 37 17.04 3.36 -13.11
C PRO A 37 16.21 2.12 -13.43
N ARG A 38 16.74 1.24 -14.27
CA ARG A 38 16.18 -0.10 -14.42
C ARG A 38 16.53 -0.89 -13.16
N LEU A 39 15.51 -1.22 -12.42
CA LEU A 39 15.60 -1.99 -11.18
C LEU A 39 15.03 -3.39 -11.42
N ASP A 40 15.53 -4.36 -10.66
CA ASP A 40 14.90 -5.68 -10.60
C ASP A 40 13.47 -5.56 -10.06
N PRO A 41 12.58 -6.50 -10.42
CA PRO A 41 11.21 -6.51 -9.93
C PRO A 41 11.15 -6.38 -8.42
N GLY A 42 10.28 -5.50 -7.94
CA GLY A 42 10.07 -5.25 -6.51
C GLY A 42 11.17 -4.46 -5.79
N GLN A 43 12.21 -3.96 -6.45
CA GLN A 43 13.18 -3.06 -5.81
C GLN A 43 12.58 -1.69 -5.52
N SER A 44 13.07 -1.04 -4.44
CA SER A 44 12.59 0.30 -4.07
C SER A 44 13.12 1.37 -5.02
N LEU A 45 12.22 1.89 -5.84
CA LEU A 45 12.49 3.04 -6.71
C LEU A 45 12.66 4.33 -5.89
N GLY A 46 11.93 4.46 -4.77
CA GLY A 46 12.08 5.59 -3.84
C GLY A 46 13.51 5.70 -3.33
N ASN A 47 14.09 4.59 -2.86
CA ASN A 47 15.49 4.56 -2.42
C ASN A 47 16.45 4.83 -3.58
N ALA A 48 16.21 4.27 -4.78
CA ALA A 48 17.05 4.50 -5.95
C ALA A 48 17.04 5.96 -6.43
N LEU A 49 15.90 6.65 -6.27
CA LEU A 49 15.76 8.07 -6.53
C LEU A 49 16.25 8.97 -5.37
N GLY A 50 16.62 8.37 -4.23
CA GLY A 50 16.98 9.08 -3.02
C GLY A 50 15.78 9.83 -2.39
N ILE A 51 14.58 9.26 -2.48
CA ILE A 51 13.35 9.75 -1.85
C ILE A 51 13.07 8.90 -0.61
N ALA A 52 13.71 9.24 0.51
CA ALA A 52 13.60 8.47 1.75
C ALA A 52 12.17 8.35 2.29
N ALA A 53 11.32 9.37 2.03
CA ALA A 53 9.92 9.38 2.44
C ALA A 53 9.07 8.32 1.73
N LEU A 54 9.52 7.79 0.58
CA LEU A 54 8.80 6.82 -0.25
C LEU A 54 9.56 5.50 -0.37
N SER A 55 9.95 4.92 0.75
CA SER A 55 10.76 3.69 0.75
C SER A 55 10.06 2.51 0.08
N ASN A 56 8.73 2.48 0.14
CA ASN A 56 7.92 1.41 -0.44
C ASN A 56 7.46 1.72 -1.89
N LEU A 57 7.91 2.84 -2.47
CA LEU A 57 7.68 3.16 -3.89
C LEU A 57 8.44 2.19 -4.78
N ARG A 58 7.76 1.47 -5.64
CA ARG A 58 8.34 0.58 -6.65
C ARG A 58 7.46 0.38 -7.87
N ASP A 59 8.08 -0.03 -8.96
CA ASP A 59 7.41 -0.46 -10.19
C ASP A 59 6.69 -1.79 -9.93
N VAL A 60 5.51 -1.95 -10.51
CA VAL A 60 4.76 -3.22 -10.53
C VAL A 60 5.16 -4.07 -11.74
N GLY A 61 5.98 -3.52 -12.66
CA GLY A 61 6.52 -4.22 -13.82
C GLY A 61 7.75 -5.09 -13.53
N GLY A 62 8.20 -5.78 -14.57
CA GLY A 62 9.43 -6.60 -14.58
C GLY A 62 9.25 -8.04 -14.13
N TYR A 63 8.11 -8.43 -13.58
CA TYR A 63 7.82 -9.81 -13.19
C TYR A 63 7.62 -10.70 -14.40
N ARG A 64 8.13 -11.94 -14.35
CA ARG A 64 7.83 -12.95 -15.37
C ARG A 64 6.50 -13.63 -15.09
N THR A 65 5.74 -13.84 -16.15
CA THR A 65 4.49 -14.62 -16.12
C THR A 65 4.79 -16.12 -16.24
N GLY A 66 3.82 -16.96 -15.88
CA GLY A 66 3.98 -18.41 -15.95
C GLY A 66 4.17 -18.97 -17.36
N ASP A 67 3.79 -18.23 -18.40
CA ASP A 67 4.02 -18.54 -19.81
C ASP A 67 5.31 -17.93 -20.40
N GLY A 68 6.13 -17.25 -19.56
CA GLY A 68 7.44 -16.73 -19.91
C GLY A 68 7.44 -15.31 -20.44
N ALA A 69 6.30 -14.63 -20.56
CA ALA A 69 6.23 -13.21 -20.89
C ALA A 69 6.70 -12.35 -19.71
N THR A 70 6.77 -11.04 -19.90
CA THR A 70 7.20 -10.09 -18.86
C THR A 70 6.14 -9.01 -18.65
N VAL A 71 5.90 -8.62 -17.40
CA VAL A 71 5.05 -7.48 -17.08
C VAL A 71 5.80 -6.19 -17.40
N ALA A 72 5.22 -5.33 -18.23
CA ALA A 72 5.81 -4.09 -18.72
C ALA A 72 6.20 -3.14 -17.59
N HIS A 73 7.39 -2.56 -17.70
CA HIS A 73 7.89 -1.55 -16.78
C HIS A 73 7.31 -0.15 -17.03
N GLY A 74 7.34 0.68 -16.00
CA GLY A 74 7.09 2.12 -16.11
C GLY A 74 5.64 2.51 -16.35
N LEU A 75 4.70 1.59 -16.26
CA LEU A 75 3.29 1.84 -16.48
C LEU A 75 2.54 2.10 -15.17
N VAL A 76 2.83 1.33 -14.13
CA VAL A 76 2.15 1.46 -12.85
C VAL A 76 3.11 1.23 -11.70
N TYR A 77 2.97 2.08 -10.69
CA TYR A 77 3.77 2.06 -9.47
C TYR A 77 2.88 1.82 -8.26
N ARG A 78 3.47 1.24 -7.22
CA ARG A 78 2.86 1.17 -5.88
C ARG A 78 3.71 1.93 -4.89
N SER A 79 3.10 2.55 -3.85
CA SER A 79 3.82 3.39 -2.90
C SER A 79 3.15 3.41 -1.52
N ASP A 80 3.86 3.98 -0.56
CA ASP A 80 3.39 4.59 0.66
C ASP A 80 2.87 6.02 0.39
N THR A 81 2.35 6.70 1.42
CA THR A 81 1.74 8.04 1.30
C THR A 81 2.77 9.09 0.89
N PHE A 82 2.38 10.02 0.04
CA PHE A 82 3.19 11.16 -0.43
C PHE A 82 3.13 12.33 0.55
N HIS A 83 3.36 12.03 1.86
CA HIS A 83 3.32 13.05 2.90
C HIS A 83 4.19 12.67 4.12
N PRO A 84 5.07 13.56 4.62
CA PRO A 84 5.46 14.84 3.99
C PRO A 84 6.44 14.63 2.84
N MET A 85 6.40 15.52 1.83
CA MET A 85 7.34 15.53 0.71
C MET A 85 8.08 16.86 0.65
N SER A 86 9.40 16.82 0.50
CA SER A 86 10.19 18.02 0.22
C SER A 86 10.01 18.47 -1.24
N TYR A 87 10.34 19.70 -1.54
CA TYR A 87 10.36 20.20 -2.93
C TYR A 87 11.34 19.41 -3.81
N GLU A 88 12.46 18.96 -3.24
CA GLU A 88 13.44 18.13 -3.93
C GLU A 88 12.87 16.75 -4.26
N ASP A 89 12.18 16.12 -3.32
CA ASP A 89 11.54 14.81 -3.54
C ASP A 89 10.44 14.89 -4.60
N ILE A 90 9.62 15.97 -4.57
CA ILE A 90 8.61 16.23 -5.60
C ILE A 90 9.27 16.42 -6.98
N ALA A 91 10.42 17.10 -7.04
CA ALA A 91 11.17 17.28 -8.29
C ALA A 91 11.69 15.94 -8.83
N LYS A 92 12.21 15.05 -7.97
CA LYS A 92 12.64 13.69 -8.34
C LYS A 92 11.47 12.83 -8.85
N LEU A 93 10.30 12.96 -8.23
CA LEU A 93 9.08 12.25 -8.64
C LEU A 93 8.61 12.60 -10.07
N LYS A 94 8.94 13.78 -10.57
CA LYS A 94 8.62 14.17 -11.94
C LYS A 94 9.21 13.22 -13.00
N ALA A 95 10.35 12.59 -12.71
CA ALA A 95 10.97 11.63 -13.61
C ALA A 95 10.09 10.42 -13.92
N LEU A 96 9.13 10.07 -13.04
CA LEU A 96 8.17 8.98 -13.27
C LEU A 96 7.11 9.34 -14.31
N GLY A 97 6.95 10.61 -14.67
CA GLY A 97 5.94 11.06 -15.62
C GLY A 97 4.50 10.74 -15.22
N LEU A 98 4.23 10.62 -13.91
CA LEU A 98 2.92 10.21 -13.40
C LEU A 98 1.80 11.10 -13.91
N ARG A 99 0.72 10.49 -14.38
CA ARG A 99 -0.51 11.18 -14.80
C ARG A 99 -1.59 11.13 -13.73
N ASN A 100 -1.63 10.02 -12.97
CA ASN A 100 -2.66 9.80 -11.96
C ASN A 100 -2.08 9.23 -10.68
N ASN A 101 -2.64 9.67 -9.55
CA ASN A 101 -2.44 9.13 -8.21
C ASN A 101 -3.76 8.58 -7.69
N TYR A 102 -3.81 7.28 -7.40
CA TYR A 102 -4.96 6.58 -6.84
C TYR A 102 -4.72 6.28 -5.36
N ASP A 103 -5.39 7.03 -4.50
CA ASP A 103 -5.26 6.96 -3.05
C ASP A 103 -6.32 6.02 -2.45
N LEU A 104 -5.89 4.89 -1.91
CA LEU A 104 -6.76 3.86 -1.31
C LEU A 104 -7.10 4.15 0.17
N ARG A 105 -6.71 5.30 0.69
CA ARG A 105 -6.91 5.69 2.09
C ARG A 105 -8.33 6.17 2.37
N THR A 106 -8.68 6.07 3.65
CA THR A 106 -9.93 6.64 4.17
C THR A 106 -9.91 8.17 4.17
N ASN A 107 -11.09 8.77 4.19
CA ASN A 107 -11.24 10.23 4.32
C ASN A 107 -10.49 10.81 5.53
N VAL A 108 -10.42 10.09 6.63
CA VAL A 108 -9.73 10.53 7.86
C VAL A 108 -8.21 10.57 7.63
N GLU A 109 -7.64 9.53 7.02
CA GLU A 109 -6.21 9.46 6.69
C GLU A 109 -5.80 10.56 5.70
N VAL A 110 -6.61 10.78 4.66
CA VAL A 110 -6.35 11.82 3.64
C VAL A 110 -6.39 13.22 4.24
N LYS A 111 -7.39 13.52 5.08
CA LYS A 111 -7.47 14.82 5.75
C LYS A 111 -6.31 15.09 6.69
N ALA A 112 -5.83 14.05 7.38
CA ALA A 112 -4.70 14.16 8.30
C ALA A 112 -3.36 14.36 7.56
N LYS A 113 -3.18 13.71 6.39
CA LYS A 113 -1.95 13.72 5.60
C LYS A 113 -2.27 13.78 4.10
N PRO A 114 -2.68 14.94 3.57
CA PRO A 114 -2.96 15.08 2.14
C PRO A 114 -1.68 14.87 1.31
N ASP A 115 -1.81 14.18 0.18
CA ASP A 115 -0.67 13.92 -0.70
C ASP A 115 -0.09 15.19 -1.31
N GLN A 116 1.23 15.20 -1.45
CA GLN A 116 2.02 16.24 -2.08
C GLN A 116 2.63 15.68 -3.37
N MET A 117 2.00 15.98 -4.50
CA MET A 117 2.35 15.42 -5.80
C MET A 117 2.95 16.49 -6.73
N PRO A 118 3.72 16.07 -7.75
CA PRO A 118 4.13 16.98 -8.82
C PRO A 118 2.93 17.63 -9.50
N PRO A 119 3.02 18.91 -9.92
CA PRO A 119 1.96 19.57 -10.68
C PRO A 119 1.57 18.77 -11.94
N GLY A 120 0.28 18.69 -12.20
CA GLY A 120 -0.29 17.98 -13.35
C GLY A 120 -0.69 16.54 -13.07
N VAL A 121 -0.29 15.95 -11.94
CA VAL A 121 -0.78 14.63 -11.51
C VAL A 121 -2.21 14.77 -11.00
N ARG A 122 -3.14 14.00 -11.59
CA ARG A 122 -4.54 13.98 -11.16
C ARG A 122 -4.71 13.08 -9.94
N TYR A 123 -5.39 13.58 -8.94
CA TYR A 123 -5.65 12.84 -7.68
C TYR A 123 -7.03 12.18 -7.71
N HIS A 124 -7.10 10.93 -7.29
CA HIS A 124 -8.32 10.14 -7.19
C HIS A 124 -8.34 9.40 -5.85
N GLN A 125 -9.30 9.74 -4.99
CA GLN A 125 -9.51 8.99 -3.76
C GLN A 125 -10.43 7.81 -4.01
N LEU A 126 -9.99 6.62 -3.60
CA LEU A 126 -10.69 5.35 -3.70
C LEU A 126 -10.72 4.69 -2.31
N ASP A 127 -11.61 5.15 -1.43
CA ASP A 127 -11.68 4.68 -0.03
C ASP A 127 -12.10 3.21 0.04
N VAL A 128 -11.12 2.33 0.20
CA VAL A 128 -11.31 0.87 0.29
C VAL A 128 -12.08 0.47 1.54
N LEU A 129 -12.01 1.25 2.61
CA LEU A 129 -12.54 0.91 3.93
C LEU A 129 -13.77 1.77 4.33
N ALA A 130 -14.41 2.46 3.38
CA ALA A 130 -15.54 3.34 3.68
C ALA A 130 -16.69 2.63 4.41
N ASP A 131 -16.91 1.33 4.14
CA ASP A 131 -17.94 0.51 4.80
C ASP A 131 -17.41 -0.28 6.02
N ALA A 132 -16.12 -0.13 6.37
CA ALA A 132 -15.54 -0.86 7.49
C ALA A 132 -16.15 -0.40 8.82
N LYS A 133 -16.74 -1.33 9.56
CA LYS A 133 -17.43 -1.04 10.84
C LYS A 133 -16.48 -0.81 12.02
N SER A 134 -15.17 -1.00 11.83
CA SER A 134 -14.21 -0.99 12.92
C SER A 134 -13.24 0.19 12.81
N ASN A 135 -13.02 0.86 13.94
CA ASN A 135 -11.91 1.80 14.14
C ASN A 135 -10.57 1.06 14.42
N ALA A 136 -10.37 -0.11 13.78
CA ALA A 136 -9.25 -0.99 14.11
C ALA A 136 -7.90 -0.28 13.93
N ALA A 137 -7.73 0.50 12.87
CA ALA A 137 -6.48 1.23 12.63
C ALA A 137 -6.16 2.25 13.74
N ALA A 138 -7.14 3.08 14.14
CA ALA A 138 -6.97 4.05 15.21
C ALA A 138 -6.73 3.37 16.57
N ARG A 139 -7.42 2.23 16.81
CA ARG A 139 -7.23 1.44 18.03
C ARG A 139 -5.84 0.82 18.09
N ILE A 140 -5.34 0.27 16.98
CA ILE A 140 -3.99 -0.30 16.88
C ILE A 140 -2.95 0.79 17.12
N GLU A 141 -3.11 1.97 16.52
CA GLU A 141 -2.20 3.11 16.75
C GLU A 141 -2.15 3.52 18.22
N ALA A 142 -3.31 3.62 18.87
CA ALA A 142 -3.38 3.93 20.31
C ALA A 142 -2.68 2.85 21.17
N LEU A 143 -2.80 1.57 20.80
CA LEU A 143 -2.17 0.47 21.53
C LEU A 143 -0.64 0.45 21.39
N LEU A 144 -0.08 0.98 20.29
CA LEU A 144 1.38 1.14 20.15
C LEU A 144 1.97 2.13 21.19
N HIS A 145 1.14 3.01 21.77
CA HIS A 145 1.54 3.93 22.84
C HIS A 145 1.32 3.36 24.26
N ASP A 146 0.70 2.17 24.37
CA ASP A 146 0.47 1.47 25.66
C ASP A 146 0.88 -0.01 25.53
N PRO A 147 2.19 -0.32 25.67
CA PRO A 147 2.72 -1.65 25.44
C PRO A 147 2.09 -2.75 26.31
N LYS A 148 1.77 -2.47 27.58
CA LYS A 148 1.14 -3.45 28.47
C LYS A 148 -0.27 -3.80 28.01
N LYS A 149 -1.04 -2.79 27.61
CA LYS A 149 -2.38 -2.98 27.07
C LYS A 149 -2.34 -3.67 25.70
N ALA A 150 -1.35 -3.31 24.86
CA ALA A 150 -1.11 -3.98 23.59
C ALA A 150 -0.86 -5.50 23.79
N ASN A 151 0.00 -5.89 24.72
CA ASN A 151 0.25 -7.30 25.02
C ASN A 151 -1.05 -8.02 25.43
N ALA A 152 -1.84 -7.41 26.30
CA ALA A 152 -3.10 -8.01 26.77
C ALA A 152 -4.15 -8.15 25.67
N GLU A 153 -4.29 -7.13 24.82
CA GLU A 153 -5.34 -7.07 23.79
C GLU A 153 -4.94 -7.74 22.47
N LEU A 154 -3.65 -7.69 22.10
CA LEU A 154 -3.13 -8.11 20.80
C LEU A 154 -2.19 -9.31 20.86
N GLY A 155 -1.69 -9.69 22.04
CA GLY A 155 -0.82 -10.84 22.23
C GLY A 155 -1.48 -12.19 21.91
N GLY A 156 -0.67 -13.26 21.85
CA GLY A 156 -1.16 -14.62 21.64
C GLY A 156 -1.82 -14.84 20.28
N GLY A 157 -1.35 -14.17 19.22
CA GLY A 157 -1.87 -14.33 17.85
C GLY A 157 -3.13 -13.50 17.54
N LYS A 158 -3.62 -12.70 18.49
CA LYS A 158 -4.82 -11.87 18.26
C LYS A 158 -4.59 -10.79 17.22
N ILE A 159 -3.39 -10.20 17.16
CA ILE A 159 -3.05 -9.19 16.16
C ILE A 159 -3.07 -9.79 14.76
N GLU A 160 -2.51 -10.97 14.57
CA GLU A 160 -2.53 -11.68 13.29
C GLU A 160 -3.97 -12.03 12.88
N ALA A 161 -4.79 -12.48 13.82
CA ALA A 161 -6.20 -12.75 13.55
C ALA A 161 -6.96 -11.50 13.11
N LEU A 162 -6.66 -10.33 13.71
CA LEU A 162 -7.23 -9.05 13.35
C LEU A 162 -6.82 -8.63 11.93
N PHE A 163 -5.53 -8.74 11.58
CA PHE A 163 -5.06 -8.45 10.23
C PHE A 163 -5.68 -9.40 9.20
N LYS A 164 -5.68 -10.71 9.45
CA LYS A 164 -6.34 -11.68 8.54
C LYS A 164 -7.82 -11.35 8.30
N LYS A 165 -8.54 -10.88 9.34
CA LYS A 165 -9.91 -10.40 9.16
C LYS A 165 -9.95 -9.20 8.22
N GLY A 166 -9.13 -8.18 8.44
CA GLY A 166 -9.04 -6.98 7.58
C GLY A 166 -8.70 -7.34 6.12
N TYR A 167 -7.78 -8.28 5.92
CA TYR A 167 -7.44 -8.73 4.57
C TYR A 167 -8.58 -9.48 3.86
N ARG A 168 -9.42 -10.23 4.58
CA ARG A 168 -10.68 -10.78 4.01
C ARG A 168 -11.68 -9.68 3.68
N GLU A 169 -11.70 -8.59 4.45
CA GLU A 169 -12.56 -7.45 4.19
C GLU A 169 -12.20 -6.72 2.88
N PHE A 170 -10.94 -6.73 2.43
CA PHE A 170 -10.54 -6.22 1.10
C PHE A 170 -11.24 -6.93 -0.06
N ILE A 171 -11.70 -8.16 0.15
CA ILE A 171 -12.44 -8.95 -0.84
C ILE A 171 -13.95 -8.77 -0.70
N SER A 172 -14.43 -8.59 0.54
CA SER A 172 -15.85 -8.75 0.85
C SER A 172 -16.61 -7.43 1.00
N LEU A 173 -15.96 -6.33 1.42
CA LEU A 173 -16.61 -5.04 1.59
C LEU A 173 -17.09 -4.47 0.24
N PRO A 174 -18.30 -3.91 0.16
CA PRO A 174 -18.78 -3.22 -1.03
C PRO A 174 -17.87 -2.05 -1.43
N SER A 175 -17.41 -1.23 -0.46
CA SER A 175 -16.46 -0.13 -0.70
C SER A 175 -15.14 -0.61 -1.29
N ALA A 176 -14.58 -1.72 -0.78
CA ALA A 176 -13.35 -2.29 -1.31
C ALA A 176 -13.51 -2.75 -2.76
N ARG A 177 -14.60 -3.48 -3.05
CA ARG A 177 -14.89 -3.92 -4.43
C ARG A 177 -15.09 -2.75 -5.39
N SER A 178 -15.81 -1.70 -4.96
CA SER A 178 -16.00 -0.49 -5.75
C SER A 178 -14.68 0.25 -6.01
N ALA A 179 -13.85 0.41 -4.98
CA ALA A 179 -12.55 1.07 -5.07
C ALA A 179 -11.59 0.31 -6.00
N TYR A 180 -11.44 -1.00 -5.82
CA TYR A 180 -10.58 -1.82 -6.68
C TYR A 180 -11.12 -1.94 -8.10
N ARG A 181 -12.46 -2.01 -8.30
CA ARG A 181 -13.04 -1.90 -9.64
C ARG A 181 -12.59 -0.60 -10.32
N SER A 182 -12.77 0.53 -9.65
CA SER A 182 -12.42 1.84 -10.21
C SER A 182 -10.92 1.93 -10.53
N LEU A 183 -10.06 1.42 -9.64
CA LEU A 183 -8.63 1.35 -9.86
C LEU A 183 -8.30 0.53 -11.10
N PHE A 184 -8.75 -0.73 -11.20
CA PHE A 184 -8.36 -1.62 -12.30
C PHE A 184 -8.95 -1.20 -13.65
N LEU A 185 -10.14 -0.60 -13.68
CA LEU A 185 -10.68 0.00 -14.91
C LEU A 185 -9.82 1.18 -15.39
N ALA A 186 -9.37 2.03 -14.46
CA ALA A 186 -8.47 3.12 -14.80
C ALA A 186 -7.11 2.60 -15.29
N LEU A 187 -6.57 1.57 -14.65
CA LEU A 187 -5.31 0.94 -15.06
C LEU A 187 -5.42 0.20 -16.41
N ALA A 188 -6.62 -0.16 -16.86
CA ALA A 188 -6.85 -0.73 -18.19
C ALA A 188 -6.85 0.30 -19.33
N ASP A 189 -6.84 1.60 -19.00
CA ASP A 189 -6.81 2.68 -19.97
C ASP A 189 -5.40 3.27 -20.09
N ARG A 190 -4.76 3.10 -21.26
CA ARG A 190 -3.43 3.64 -21.52
C ARG A 190 -3.34 5.17 -21.34
N ALA A 191 -4.42 5.89 -21.52
CA ALA A 191 -4.44 7.35 -21.35
C ALA A 191 -4.28 7.76 -19.87
N GLN A 192 -4.52 6.86 -18.93
CA GLN A 192 -4.34 7.08 -17.48
C GLN A 192 -2.90 6.82 -16.99
N LEU A 193 -2.05 6.22 -17.81
CA LEU A 193 -0.70 5.78 -17.42
C LEU A 193 0.38 6.79 -17.85
N PRO A 194 1.54 6.85 -17.16
CA PRO A 194 1.88 6.13 -15.94
C PRO A 194 1.04 6.56 -14.73
N ALA A 195 0.75 5.62 -13.85
CA ALA A 195 -0.04 5.86 -12.64
C ALA A 195 0.64 5.30 -11.39
N VAL A 196 0.27 5.82 -10.23
CA VAL A 196 0.64 5.23 -8.94
C VAL A 196 -0.62 4.97 -8.13
N PHE A 197 -0.63 3.88 -7.37
CA PHE A 197 -1.63 3.63 -6.34
C PHE A 197 -0.95 3.37 -4.99
N HIS A 198 -1.56 3.86 -3.93
CA HIS A 198 -0.98 3.76 -2.58
C HIS A 198 -2.04 3.72 -1.49
N CYS A 199 -1.58 3.44 -0.27
CA CYS A 199 -2.32 3.70 0.97
C CYS A 199 -1.39 4.41 1.96
N THR A 200 -1.57 4.25 3.27
CA THR A 200 -0.73 4.95 4.27
C THR A 200 0.72 4.45 4.26
N THR A 201 0.92 3.13 4.33
CA THR A 201 2.25 2.50 4.34
C THR A 201 2.56 1.72 3.06
N GLY A 202 1.62 1.69 2.12
CA GLY A 202 1.77 0.94 0.88
C GLY A 202 1.81 -0.58 1.04
N LYS A 203 1.43 -1.11 2.24
CA LYS A 203 1.60 -2.53 2.56
C LYS A 203 0.33 -3.37 2.39
N ASP A 204 -0.83 -2.92 2.94
CA ASP A 204 -2.04 -3.75 3.08
C ASP A 204 -3.00 -3.58 1.88
N ARG A 205 -3.77 -2.48 1.81
CA ARG A 205 -4.70 -2.16 0.69
C ARG A 205 -3.98 -2.15 -0.66
N THR A 206 -2.82 -1.52 -0.70
CA THR A 206 -1.90 -1.48 -1.84
C THR A 206 -1.32 -2.87 -2.13
N GLY A 207 -1.01 -3.64 -1.08
CA GLY A 207 -0.49 -5.01 -1.19
C GLY A 207 -1.47 -5.93 -1.90
N TRP A 208 -2.76 -5.89 -1.51
CA TRP A 208 -3.79 -6.66 -2.21
C TRP A 208 -4.00 -6.17 -3.66
N ALA A 209 -4.05 -4.86 -3.90
CA ALA A 209 -4.20 -4.33 -5.26
C ALA A 209 -3.08 -4.81 -6.20
N ALA A 210 -1.82 -4.75 -5.76
CA ALA A 210 -0.68 -5.25 -6.53
C ALA A 210 -0.76 -6.77 -6.74
N ALA A 211 -1.05 -7.54 -5.68
CA ALA A 211 -1.18 -8.99 -5.75
C ALA A 211 -2.29 -9.43 -6.71
N ALA A 212 -3.45 -8.77 -6.67
CA ALA A 212 -4.55 -9.07 -7.57
C ALA A 212 -4.21 -8.75 -9.03
N LEU A 213 -3.56 -7.61 -9.30
CA LEU A 213 -3.11 -7.25 -10.64
C LEU A 213 -2.08 -8.26 -11.17
N LEU A 214 -1.02 -8.53 -10.43
CA LEU A 214 0.03 -9.46 -10.84
C LEU A 214 -0.53 -10.88 -11.07
N SER A 215 -1.43 -11.34 -10.20
CA SER A 215 -2.09 -12.64 -10.38
C SER A 215 -2.96 -12.69 -11.65
N LEU A 216 -3.71 -11.62 -11.95
CA LEU A 216 -4.49 -11.53 -13.19
C LEU A 216 -3.58 -11.54 -14.42
N LEU A 217 -2.41 -10.94 -14.33
CA LEU A 217 -1.40 -10.92 -15.42
C LEU A 217 -0.67 -12.25 -15.57
N GLY A 218 -0.91 -13.22 -14.69
CA GLY A 218 -0.31 -14.56 -14.80
C GLY A 218 1.05 -14.71 -14.12
N VAL A 219 1.44 -13.78 -13.26
CA VAL A 219 2.65 -13.90 -12.43
C VAL A 219 2.44 -15.05 -11.41
N PRO A 220 3.41 -15.97 -11.27
CA PRO A 220 3.34 -17.07 -10.30
C PRO A 220 3.10 -16.61 -8.88
N ILE A 221 2.33 -17.36 -8.11
CA ILE A 221 1.88 -16.97 -6.77
C ILE A 221 3.03 -16.77 -5.78
N ASP A 222 4.11 -17.52 -5.93
CA ASP A 222 5.34 -17.40 -5.14
C ASP A 222 6.03 -16.05 -5.38
N GLU A 223 6.09 -15.57 -6.63
CA GLU A 223 6.61 -14.25 -6.98
C GLU A 223 5.69 -13.12 -6.47
N VAL A 224 4.37 -13.30 -6.57
CA VAL A 224 3.39 -12.36 -5.99
C VAL A 224 3.57 -12.25 -4.48
N MET A 225 3.75 -13.37 -3.80
CA MET A 225 4.01 -13.41 -2.37
C MET A 225 5.38 -12.78 -2.03
N ALA A 226 6.41 -13.03 -2.86
CA ALA A 226 7.72 -12.43 -2.68
C ALA A 226 7.67 -10.90 -2.82
N ASP A 227 6.94 -10.33 -3.81
CA ASP A 227 6.72 -8.89 -3.90
C ASP A 227 6.05 -8.34 -2.63
N PHE A 228 5.01 -8.99 -2.16
CA PHE A 228 4.32 -8.58 -0.94
C PHE A 228 5.26 -8.55 0.26
N MET A 229 6.05 -9.61 0.46
CA MET A 229 6.97 -9.74 1.58
C MET A 229 8.17 -8.78 1.52
N ARG A 230 8.60 -8.35 0.31
CA ARG A 230 9.63 -7.31 0.16
C ARG A 230 9.28 -6.00 0.84
N THR A 231 8.00 -5.73 1.08
CA THR A 231 7.54 -4.60 1.89
C THR A 231 8.27 -4.52 3.23
N ASN A 232 8.53 -5.64 3.90
CA ASN A 232 9.26 -5.67 5.18
C ASN A 232 10.68 -5.11 5.07
N SER A 233 11.36 -5.36 3.95
CA SER A 233 12.72 -4.84 3.70
C SER A 233 12.75 -3.31 3.57
N TYR A 234 11.62 -2.69 3.24
CA TYR A 234 11.50 -1.24 3.04
C TYR A 234 10.89 -0.53 4.25
N THR A 235 9.87 -1.12 4.86
CA THR A 235 9.11 -0.47 5.94
C THR A 235 9.69 -0.72 7.32
N LEU A 236 10.09 -1.94 7.66
CA LEU A 236 10.57 -2.26 9.01
C LEU A 236 11.82 -1.48 9.42
N PRO A 237 12.83 -1.24 8.55
CA PRO A 237 13.98 -0.41 8.90
C PRO A 237 13.60 1.02 9.35
N GLN A 238 12.56 1.61 8.74
CA GLN A 238 12.07 2.94 9.12
C GLN A 238 11.38 2.94 10.49
N PHE A 239 10.81 1.83 10.87
CA PHE A 239 10.08 1.69 12.15
C PHE A 239 10.93 1.05 13.24
N ARG A 240 12.22 0.76 13.00
CA ARG A 240 13.09 0.07 13.97
C ARG A 240 13.11 0.78 15.33
N SER A 241 13.31 2.10 15.37
CA SER A 241 13.30 2.86 16.62
C SER A 241 12.00 2.69 17.40
N LYS A 242 10.85 2.80 16.71
CA LYS A 242 9.52 2.62 17.31
C LYS A 242 9.31 1.20 17.85
N ILE A 243 9.79 0.20 17.12
CA ILE A 243 9.73 -1.20 17.56
C ILE A 243 10.60 -1.41 18.81
N ASP A 244 11.80 -0.84 18.82
CA ASP A 244 12.74 -0.92 19.92
C ASP A 244 12.21 -0.17 21.18
N GLU A 245 11.65 1.01 21.00
CA GLU A 245 11.01 1.80 22.08
C GLU A 245 9.80 1.05 22.67
N PHE A 246 8.95 0.47 21.82
CA PHE A 246 7.81 -0.33 22.25
C PHE A 246 8.26 -1.55 23.07
N ALA A 247 9.28 -2.26 22.60
CA ALA A 247 9.84 -3.41 23.30
C ALA A 247 10.52 -3.01 24.63
N ALA A 248 11.27 -1.90 24.64
CA ALA A 248 11.91 -1.36 25.86
C ALA A 248 10.89 -0.94 26.93
N ALA A 249 9.71 -0.49 26.50
CA ALA A 249 8.58 -0.15 27.39
C ALA A 249 7.77 -1.38 27.84
N GLY A 250 8.23 -2.61 27.53
CA GLY A 250 7.63 -3.88 27.97
C GLY A 250 6.60 -4.45 27.00
N GLY A 251 6.54 -3.96 25.77
CA GLY A 251 5.72 -4.54 24.70
C GLY A 251 6.37 -5.77 24.09
N GLU A 252 5.56 -6.72 23.64
CA GLU A 252 6.04 -7.85 22.85
C GLU A 252 6.45 -7.34 21.45
N ARG A 253 7.75 -7.39 21.14
CA ARG A 253 8.31 -6.95 19.83
C ARG A 253 7.52 -7.50 18.65
N ALA A 254 7.10 -8.76 18.71
CA ALA A 254 6.33 -9.42 17.66
C ALA A 254 5.00 -8.72 17.35
N ILE A 255 4.36 -8.06 18.33
CA ILE A 255 3.13 -7.28 18.11
C ILE A 255 3.45 -6.05 17.27
N ALA A 256 4.49 -5.29 17.62
CA ALA A 256 4.90 -4.11 16.85
C ALA A 256 5.31 -4.48 15.42
N GLU A 257 6.07 -5.56 15.24
CA GLU A 257 6.48 -6.08 13.92
C GLU A 257 5.27 -6.55 13.10
N ALA A 258 4.29 -7.21 13.72
CA ALA A 258 3.06 -7.63 13.05
C ALA A 258 2.20 -6.43 12.59
N ILE A 259 2.21 -5.32 13.34
CA ILE A 259 1.48 -4.10 13.00
C ILE A 259 2.20 -3.32 11.89
N LEU A 260 3.51 -3.15 11.99
CA LEU A 260 4.31 -2.26 11.15
C LEU A 260 4.85 -2.95 9.89
N GLY A 261 4.94 -4.27 9.89
CA GLY A 261 5.31 -5.11 8.76
C GLY A 261 4.12 -5.85 8.14
N VAL A 262 4.45 -6.86 7.35
CA VAL A 262 3.50 -7.82 6.77
C VAL A 262 3.91 -9.24 7.09
N LYS A 263 2.95 -10.17 7.06
CA LYS A 263 3.17 -11.61 7.22
C LYS A 263 2.49 -12.35 6.06
N PRO A 264 3.02 -13.51 5.61
CA PRO A 264 2.43 -14.27 4.50
C PRO A 264 0.94 -14.55 4.71
N GLU A 265 0.56 -14.95 5.92
CA GLU A 265 -0.82 -15.29 6.28
C GLU A 265 -1.81 -14.13 6.15
N TYR A 266 -1.34 -12.88 6.01
CA TYR A 266 -2.23 -11.75 5.76
C TYR A 266 -2.72 -11.76 4.31
N LEU A 267 -1.80 -11.84 3.35
CA LEU A 267 -2.16 -11.91 1.94
C LEU A 267 -2.86 -13.22 1.60
N GLU A 268 -2.42 -14.34 2.20
CA GLU A 268 -3.09 -15.64 2.09
C GLU A 268 -4.56 -15.56 2.49
N ALA A 269 -4.89 -14.80 3.56
CA ALA A 269 -6.27 -14.62 3.99
C ALA A 269 -7.15 -13.92 2.93
N SER A 270 -6.58 -12.99 2.15
CA SER A 270 -7.27 -12.38 1.00
C SER A 270 -7.47 -13.39 -0.13
N PHE A 271 -6.43 -14.14 -0.49
CA PHE A 271 -6.55 -15.17 -1.52
C PHE A 271 -7.52 -16.29 -1.12
N ASP A 272 -7.56 -16.71 0.15
CA ASP A 272 -8.51 -17.69 0.66
C ASP A 272 -9.95 -17.19 0.56
N GLU A 273 -10.21 -15.95 0.96
CA GLU A 273 -11.54 -15.34 0.84
C GLU A 273 -11.94 -15.18 -0.63
N MET A 274 -11.01 -14.78 -1.49
CA MET A 274 -11.20 -14.68 -2.94
C MET A 274 -11.56 -16.04 -3.54
N ARG A 275 -10.77 -17.08 -3.25
CA ARG A 275 -11.03 -18.45 -3.72
C ARG A 275 -12.37 -18.98 -3.21
N LYS A 276 -12.68 -18.75 -1.95
CA LYS A 276 -13.95 -19.17 -1.34
C LYS A 276 -15.16 -18.55 -2.02
N ARG A 277 -15.08 -17.27 -2.41
CA ARG A 277 -16.22 -16.54 -2.99
C ARG A 277 -16.33 -16.71 -4.49
N TYR A 278 -15.22 -16.70 -5.19
CA TYR A 278 -15.17 -16.58 -6.64
C TYR A 278 -14.43 -17.73 -7.34
N GLY A 279 -13.66 -18.51 -6.62
CA GLY A 279 -12.88 -19.63 -7.15
C GLY A 279 -11.55 -19.22 -7.75
N THR A 280 -11.54 -18.33 -8.75
CA THR A 280 -10.33 -17.88 -9.46
C THR A 280 -10.19 -16.36 -9.45
N ILE A 281 -9.01 -15.89 -9.80
CA ILE A 281 -8.73 -14.44 -9.91
C ILE A 281 -9.57 -13.81 -11.03
N GLU A 282 -9.76 -14.49 -12.16
CA GLU A 282 -10.57 -14.02 -13.27
C GLU A 282 -12.03 -13.85 -12.86
N ARG A 283 -12.57 -14.79 -12.07
CA ARG A 283 -13.93 -14.68 -11.55
C ARG A 283 -14.04 -13.63 -10.47
N TYR A 284 -13.01 -13.39 -9.66
CA TYR A 284 -12.98 -12.25 -8.77
C TYR A 284 -13.09 -10.93 -9.56
N PHE A 285 -12.33 -10.80 -10.65
CA PHE A 285 -12.44 -9.61 -11.51
C PHE A 285 -13.83 -9.50 -12.14
N SER A 286 -14.39 -10.58 -12.71
CA SER A 286 -15.68 -10.51 -13.39
C SER A 286 -16.88 -10.43 -12.44
N GLU A 287 -16.97 -11.31 -11.43
CA GLU A 287 -18.13 -11.42 -10.54
C GLU A 287 -17.97 -10.51 -9.29
N GLY A 288 -16.76 -10.43 -8.74
CA GLY A 288 -16.46 -9.62 -7.56
C GLY A 288 -16.37 -8.14 -7.86
N LEU A 289 -15.62 -7.77 -8.91
CA LEU A 289 -15.37 -6.39 -9.30
C LEU A 289 -16.23 -5.94 -10.49
N GLY A 290 -16.92 -6.85 -11.20
CA GLY A 290 -17.68 -6.53 -12.40
C GLY A 290 -16.82 -6.05 -13.58
N ILE A 291 -15.59 -6.54 -13.68
CA ILE A 291 -14.68 -6.31 -14.80
C ILE A 291 -14.70 -7.56 -15.67
N ASP A 292 -15.42 -7.49 -16.77
CA ASP A 292 -15.63 -8.61 -17.69
C ASP A 292 -14.35 -9.07 -18.40
N SER A 293 -14.49 -10.09 -19.25
CA SER A 293 -13.36 -10.64 -20.01
C SER A 293 -12.71 -9.61 -20.93
N ALA A 294 -13.46 -8.64 -21.45
CA ALA A 294 -12.91 -7.58 -22.28
C ALA A 294 -12.02 -6.63 -21.48
N GLY A 295 -12.46 -6.22 -20.28
CA GLY A 295 -11.65 -5.41 -19.36
C GLY A 295 -10.40 -6.15 -18.88
N GLN A 296 -10.51 -7.43 -18.55
CA GLN A 296 -9.36 -8.27 -18.18
C GLN A 296 -8.38 -8.46 -19.35
N TYR A 297 -8.89 -8.64 -20.57
CA TYR A 297 -8.05 -8.69 -21.76
C TYR A 297 -7.32 -7.36 -22.02
N ALA A 298 -7.98 -6.23 -21.80
CA ALA A 298 -7.36 -4.91 -21.94
C ALA A 298 -6.17 -4.74 -20.97
N LEU A 299 -6.32 -5.18 -19.70
CA LEU A 299 -5.21 -5.21 -18.74
C LEU A 299 -4.06 -6.09 -19.26
N ARG A 300 -4.33 -7.36 -19.61
CA ARG A 300 -3.28 -8.25 -20.11
C ARG A 300 -2.59 -7.70 -21.35
N LYS A 301 -3.33 -7.21 -22.32
CA LYS A 301 -2.80 -6.62 -23.55
C LYS A 301 -1.91 -5.41 -23.29
N LEU A 302 -2.21 -4.63 -22.26
CA LEU A 302 -1.47 -3.41 -21.95
C LEU A 302 -0.17 -3.69 -21.18
N TYR A 303 -0.18 -4.71 -20.31
CA TYR A 303 0.92 -4.97 -19.39
C TYR A 303 1.80 -6.16 -19.76
N ILE A 304 1.38 -7.05 -20.66
CA ILE A 304 2.17 -8.23 -21.02
C ILE A 304 2.97 -7.96 -22.28
N GLU A 305 4.30 -8.11 -22.17
CA GLU A 305 5.25 -8.05 -23.27
C GLU A 305 5.79 -9.45 -23.55
N HIS A 306 5.64 -9.89 -24.80
CA HIS A 306 6.26 -11.12 -25.31
C HIS A 306 7.60 -10.77 -25.94
N GLU A 307 8.66 -11.50 -25.59
CA GLU A 307 9.99 -11.37 -26.20
C GLU A 307 9.98 -11.82 -27.65
#